data_4517e4cdcaa6d42c221040263bf40995
#
_entry.id   4517e4cdcaa6d42c221040263bf40995
#
_cell.length_a   1.000
_cell.length_b   1.000
_cell.length_c   1.000
_cell.angle_alpha   90.00
_cell.angle_beta   90.00
_cell.angle_gamma   90.00
#
_symmetry.space_group_name_H-M   'P 1'
#
loop_
_entity.id
_entity.type
_entity.pdbx_description
1 polymer ?
#
loop_
_entity_poly.entity_id
_entity_poly.type
_entity_poly.pdbx_seq_one_letter_code
_entity_poly.pdbx_strand_id
1 'polypeptide(L)'
;PKAIALAEGLLGLYDYELKLHSQVCGQLLHMHMDNFAARLDRQNSFDELDYDVDPKKVHRFVVFLNDWSMGQIWHQGTAVHTHWKAGDIISWHWQDFPHGTANMGWDTRYILQYTGRTTDKTWDFINNTTKDSKHKLNIHKE
;
A
#
# COMPACT_ATOMS: atom_id res chain seq x y z
N PRO A 1 6.12 -10.56 -15.55
CA PRO A 1 7.56 -10.43 -15.24
C PRO A 1 7.91 -9.14 -14.50
N LYS A 2 7.48 -7.95 -14.99
CA LYS A 2 7.79 -6.67 -14.33
C LYS A 2 7.19 -6.54 -12.94
N ALA A 3 5.96 -6.99 -12.75
CA ALA A 3 5.29 -6.95 -11.46
C ALA A 3 5.97 -7.84 -10.40
N ILE A 4 6.44 -9.02 -10.81
CA ILE A 4 7.22 -9.92 -9.95
C ILE A 4 8.58 -9.29 -9.63
N ALA A 5 9.27 -8.76 -10.64
CA ALA A 5 10.56 -8.10 -10.44
C ALA A 5 10.44 -6.89 -9.48
N LEU A 6 9.34 -6.18 -9.51
CA LEU A 6 9.05 -5.11 -8.55
C LEU A 6 8.89 -5.67 -7.14
N ALA A 7 8.05 -6.67 -6.95
CA ALA A 7 7.77 -7.25 -5.64
C ALA A 7 9.03 -7.84 -4.98
N GLU A 8 9.72 -8.72 -5.68
CA GLU A 8 10.87 -9.46 -5.16
C GLU A 8 12.18 -8.67 -5.29
N GLY A 9 12.34 -8.00 -6.44
CA GLY A 9 13.57 -7.29 -6.79
C GLY A 9 13.71 -5.94 -6.10
N LEU A 10 12.68 -5.11 -6.07
CA LEU A 10 12.75 -3.78 -5.48
C LEU A 10 12.19 -3.76 -4.06
N LEU A 11 10.98 -4.26 -3.85
CA LEU A 11 10.30 -4.19 -2.57
C LEU A 11 10.77 -5.26 -1.58
N GLY A 12 11.46 -6.30 -2.05
CA GLY A 12 12.00 -7.36 -1.22
C GLY A 12 10.93 -8.19 -0.50
N LEU A 13 9.73 -8.28 -1.07
CA LEU A 13 8.63 -9.06 -0.51
C LEU A 13 8.73 -10.51 -0.92
N TYR A 14 8.33 -11.41 -0.04
CA TYR A 14 8.06 -12.80 -0.36
C TYR A 14 6.66 -13.18 0.11
N ASP A 15 6.14 -14.29 -0.43
CA ASP A 15 4.81 -14.76 -0.09
C ASP A 15 3.76 -13.62 -0.15
N TYR A 16 3.75 -12.94 -1.27
CA TYR A 16 2.96 -11.74 -1.48
C TYR A 16 1.72 -12.00 -2.33
N GLU A 17 0.73 -11.15 -2.11
CA GLU A 17 -0.46 -11.02 -2.93
C GLU A 17 -0.36 -9.73 -3.75
N LEU A 18 -0.77 -9.83 -5.02
CA LEU A 18 -0.83 -8.72 -5.94
C LEU A 18 -2.27 -8.49 -6.36
N LYS A 19 -2.77 -7.26 -6.18
CA LYS A 19 -4.11 -6.86 -6.61
C LYS A 19 -4.06 -5.62 -7.49
N LEU A 20 -4.74 -5.68 -8.61
CA LEU A 20 -5.05 -4.52 -9.43
C LEU A 20 -6.40 -3.96 -8.99
N HIS A 21 -6.41 -2.69 -8.63
CA HIS A 21 -7.63 -1.97 -8.28
C HIS A 21 -7.88 -0.82 -9.25
N SER A 22 -9.16 -0.63 -9.58
CA SER A 22 -9.64 0.57 -10.26
C SER A 22 -10.65 1.29 -9.37
N GLN A 23 -10.67 2.60 -9.47
CA GLN A 23 -11.68 3.44 -8.82
C GLN A 23 -12.21 4.43 -9.85
N VAL A 24 -13.45 4.21 -10.27
CA VAL A 24 -14.12 5.06 -11.25
C VAL A 24 -14.74 6.28 -10.57
N CYS A 25 -15.20 7.22 -11.39
CA CYS A 25 -15.92 8.41 -10.91
C CYS A 25 -17.07 8.03 -9.97
N GLY A 26 -17.15 8.71 -8.84
CA GLY A 26 -18.18 8.51 -7.82
C GLY A 26 -17.90 7.38 -6.83
N GLN A 27 -16.82 6.62 -6.99
CA GLN A 27 -16.45 5.58 -6.02
C GLN A 27 -15.70 6.16 -4.83
N LEU A 28 -16.06 5.65 -3.67
CA LEU A 28 -15.45 5.97 -2.39
C LEU A 28 -15.09 4.68 -1.66
N LEU A 29 -13.90 4.64 -1.09
CA LEU A 29 -13.52 3.66 -0.08
C LEU A 29 -13.44 4.40 1.26
N HIS A 30 -14.33 4.06 2.18
CA HIS A 30 -14.40 4.71 3.49
C HIS A 30 -13.10 4.52 4.29
N MET A 31 -12.90 5.38 5.29
CA MET A 31 -11.77 5.24 6.21
C MET A 31 -11.82 3.90 6.93
N HIS A 32 -10.75 3.14 6.88
CA HIS A 32 -10.61 1.84 7.52
C HIS A 32 -9.15 1.59 7.92
N MET A 33 -8.98 0.65 8.83
CA MET A 33 -7.68 0.07 9.16
C MET A 33 -7.49 -1.21 8.36
N ASP A 34 -6.29 -1.41 7.83
CA ASP A 34 -5.94 -2.71 7.25
C ASP A 34 -5.86 -3.78 8.35
N ASN A 35 -6.25 -4.99 8.01
CA ASN A 35 -6.10 -6.15 8.87
C ASN A 35 -5.50 -7.30 8.08
N PHE A 36 -4.26 -7.66 8.39
CA PHE A 36 -3.54 -8.74 7.72
C PHE A 36 -3.54 -10.06 8.49
N ALA A 37 -4.18 -10.14 9.65
CA ALA A 37 -4.24 -11.36 10.46
C ALA A 37 -4.76 -12.54 9.63
N ALA A 38 -5.88 -12.37 8.93
CA ALA A 38 -6.45 -13.41 8.08
C ALA A 38 -5.53 -13.89 6.95
N ARG A 39 -4.54 -13.08 6.54
CA ARG A 39 -3.56 -13.50 5.54
C ARG A 39 -2.46 -14.37 6.15
N LEU A 40 -2.04 -14.05 7.34
CA LEU A 40 -1.05 -14.82 8.07
C LEU A 40 -1.60 -16.20 8.49
N ASP A 41 -2.89 -16.26 8.82
CA ASP A 41 -3.57 -17.51 9.18
C ASP A 41 -3.61 -18.52 8.04
N ARG A 42 -3.73 -18.07 6.80
CA ARG A 42 -3.77 -18.97 5.63
C ARG A 42 -2.47 -19.76 5.43
N GLN A 43 -1.40 -19.34 6.08
CA GLN A 43 -0.07 -19.91 5.91
C GLN A 43 0.43 -20.69 7.12
N ASN A 44 -0.08 -20.38 8.29
CA ASN A 44 0.13 -21.15 9.50
C ASN A 44 -1.06 -22.08 9.63
N SER A 45 -0.86 -23.37 9.37
CA SER A 45 -1.88 -24.40 9.51
C SER A 45 -2.85 -24.15 10.67
N PHE A 46 -4.07 -23.99 10.36
CA PHE A 46 -5.39 -24.19 11.01
C PHE A 46 -5.56 -23.96 12.53
N ASP A 47 -4.56 -23.80 13.36
CA ASP A 47 -4.74 -23.99 14.79
C ASP A 47 -4.52 -22.77 15.71
N GLU A 48 -3.98 -21.64 15.26
CA GLU A 48 -3.91 -20.44 16.10
C GLU A 48 -4.04 -19.17 15.26
N LEU A 49 -5.13 -18.45 15.48
CA LEU A 49 -5.32 -17.07 15.08
C LEU A 49 -4.33 -16.22 15.88
N ASP A 50 -3.16 -15.99 15.32
CA ASP A 50 -2.19 -15.07 15.90
C ASP A 50 -2.65 -13.63 15.62
N TYR A 51 -3.42 -13.07 16.57
CA TYR A 51 -3.87 -11.68 16.51
C TYR A 51 -2.75 -10.69 16.76
N ASP A 52 -1.60 -11.16 17.19
CA ASP A 52 -0.42 -10.35 17.52
C ASP A 52 0.58 -10.37 16.35
N VAL A 53 0.12 -9.91 15.20
CA VAL A 53 0.98 -9.80 14.02
C VAL A 53 1.99 -8.69 14.23
N ASP A 54 3.27 -9.07 14.32
CA ASP A 54 4.35 -8.09 14.26
C ASP A 54 4.22 -7.27 12.95
N PRO A 55 3.94 -5.96 13.03
CA PRO A 55 3.74 -5.12 11.86
C PRO A 55 4.97 -5.09 10.93
N LYS A 56 6.13 -5.45 11.44
CA LYS A 56 7.36 -5.55 10.66
C LYS A 56 7.41 -6.81 9.78
N LYS A 57 6.55 -7.79 10.03
CA LYS A 57 6.55 -9.05 9.26
C LYS A 57 5.72 -8.99 8.00
N VAL A 58 4.76 -8.08 7.91
CA VAL A 58 3.89 -7.89 6.75
C VAL A 58 3.82 -6.42 6.41
N HIS A 59 3.92 -6.10 5.13
CA HIS A 59 3.82 -4.71 4.67
C HIS A 59 3.02 -4.62 3.38
N ARG A 60 2.45 -3.44 3.16
CA ARG A 60 1.68 -3.11 1.97
C ARG A 60 2.32 -1.93 1.24
N PHE A 61 2.45 -2.11 -0.07
CA PHE A 61 2.82 -1.04 -0.98
C PHE A 61 1.72 -0.83 -2.01
N VAL A 62 1.49 0.40 -2.37
CA VAL A 62 0.58 0.78 -3.44
C VAL A 62 1.36 1.54 -4.50
N VAL A 63 1.26 1.09 -5.73
CA VAL A 63 1.87 1.74 -6.90
C VAL A 63 0.75 2.40 -7.70
N PHE A 64 0.85 3.70 -7.92
CA PHE A 64 -0.06 4.40 -8.83
C PHE A 64 0.32 4.09 -10.29
N LEU A 65 -0.66 3.64 -11.07
CA LEU A 65 -0.41 3.24 -12.46
C LEU A 65 -0.67 4.35 -13.46
N ASN A 66 -1.38 5.39 -13.06
CA ASN A 66 -1.60 6.59 -13.85
C ASN A 66 -1.40 7.86 -13.01
N ASP A 67 -1.14 8.96 -13.69
CA ASP A 67 -1.00 10.26 -13.05
C ASP A 67 -2.29 10.66 -12.33
N TRP A 68 -2.12 11.43 -11.28
CA TRP A 68 -3.23 12.03 -10.57
C TRP A 68 -4.11 12.89 -11.50
N SER A 69 -5.40 12.80 -11.31
CA SER A 69 -6.39 13.63 -11.96
C SER A 69 -7.28 14.33 -10.92
N MET A 70 -7.76 15.49 -11.30
CA MET A 70 -8.60 16.32 -10.42
C MET A 70 -9.78 15.52 -9.87
N GLY A 71 -10.02 15.66 -8.56
CA GLY A 71 -11.09 14.96 -7.85
C GLY A 71 -10.67 13.63 -7.21
N GLN A 72 -9.48 13.14 -7.50
CA GLN A 72 -8.94 11.94 -6.88
C GLN A 72 -8.21 12.29 -5.58
N ILE A 73 -8.49 11.57 -4.50
CA ILE A 73 -7.83 11.76 -3.21
C ILE A 73 -7.47 10.44 -2.56
N TRP A 74 -6.33 10.44 -1.87
CA TRP A 74 -5.92 9.42 -0.92
C TRP A 74 -5.84 10.06 0.45
N HIS A 75 -6.70 9.64 1.36
CA HIS A 75 -6.74 10.15 2.72
C HIS A 75 -6.04 9.18 3.66
N GLN A 76 -4.99 9.64 4.34
CA GLN A 76 -4.18 8.84 5.24
C GLN A 76 -4.10 9.53 6.61
N GLY A 77 -4.69 8.91 7.65
CA GLY A 77 -4.80 9.58 8.94
C GLY A 77 -5.50 10.93 8.84
N THR A 78 -4.80 12.02 9.09
CA THR A 78 -5.29 13.40 8.96
C THR A 78 -4.83 14.10 7.68
N ALA A 79 -4.07 13.42 6.83
CA ALA A 79 -3.50 14.00 5.63
C ALA A 79 -4.24 13.58 4.36
N VAL A 80 -4.23 14.45 3.37
CA VAL A 80 -4.73 14.17 2.03
C VAL A 80 -3.55 14.16 1.06
N HIS A 81 -3.40 13.08 0.31
CA HIS A 81 -2.40 12.94 -0.73
C HIS A 81 -3.05 13.09 -2.10
N THR A 82 -2.44 13.93 -2.93
CA THR A 82 -2.84 14.24 -4.30
C THR A 82 -1.58 14.43 -5.17
N HIS A 83 -1.76 14.70 -6.45
CA HIS A 83 -0.68 15.06 -7.38
C HIS A 83 0.41 13.98 -7.52
N TRP A 84 0.06 12.71 -7.32
CA TRP A 84 0.98 11.61 -7.60
C TRP A 84 1.25 11.47 -9.09
N LYS A 85 2.33 10.81 -9.41
CA LYS A 85 2.71 10.42 -10.77
C LYS A 85 2.62 8.91 -10.93
N ALA A 86 2.36 8.46 -12.14
CA ALA A 86 2.47 7.05 -12.47
C ALA A 86 3.85 6.52 -12.07
N GLY A 87 3.87 5.41 -11.35
CA GLY A 87 5.09 4.83 -10.78
C GLY A 87 5.40 5.27 -9.35
N ASP A 88 4.74 6.30 -8.81
CA ASP A 88 4.88 6.64 -7.40
C ASP A 88 4.42 5.47 -6.54
N ILE A 89 5.21 5.15 -5.51
CA ILE A 89 4.93 4.09 -4.56
C ILE A 89 4.65 4.71 -3.21
N ILE A 90 3.59 4.29 -2.56
CA ILE A 90 3.26 4.70 -1.20
C ILE A 90 3.19 3.50 -0.27
N SER A 91 3.52 3.71 0.99
CA SER A 91 3.33 2.75 2.07
C SER A 91 3.09 3.48 3.39
N TRP A 92 2.62 2.77 4.39
CA TRP A 92 2.32 3.33 5.72
C TRP A 92 2.39 2.26 6.80
N HIS A 93 2.43 2.68 8.06
CA HIS A 93 2.25 1.80 9.20
C HIS A 93 0.77 1.40 9.30
N TRP A 94 0.44 0.24 8.75
CA TRP A 94 -0.94 -0.20 8.56
C TRP A 94 -1.72 -0.43 9.87
N GLN A 95 -1.03 -0.71 10.97
CA GLN A 95 -1.68 -0.86 12.29
C GLN A 95 -2.03 0.47 12.94
N ASP A 96 -1.36 1.55 12.56
CA ASP A 96 -1.45 2.82 13.28
C ASP A 96 -2.35 3.84 12.57
N PHE A 97 -2.55 3.68 11.27
CA PHE A 97 -3.19 4.74 10.47
C PHE A 97 -4.32 4.21 9.60
N PRO A 98 -5.54 4.77 9.83
CA PRO A 98 -6.65 4.57 8.93
C PRO A 98 -6.39 5.29 7.59
N HIS A 99 -6.93 4.74 6.54
CA HIS A 99 -6.90 5.35 5.21
C HIS A 99 -8.21 5.12 4.48
N GLY A 100 -8.46 5.98 3.51
CA GLY A 100 -9.61 5.91 2.63
C GLY A 100 -9.32 6.65 1.34
N THR A 101 -10.15 6.44 0.33
CA THR A 101 -9.93 7.05 -0.98
C THR A 101 -11.26 7.47 -1.59
N ALA A 102 -11.22 8.49 -2.44
CA ALA A 102 -12.37 8.89 -3.23
C ALA A 102 -11.95 9.30 -4.64
N ASN A 103 -12.84 9.12 -5.59
CA ASN A 103 -12.70 9.63 -6.93
C ASN A 103 -13.94 10.45 -7.29
N MET A 104 -13.82 11.75 -7.19
CA MET A 104 -14.85 12.72 -7.57
C MET A 104 -14.61 13.28 -8.98
N GLY A 105 -13.54 12.83 -9.64
CA GLY A 105 -13.16 13.25 -10.98
C GLY A 105 -13.69 12.31 -12.05
N TRP A 106 -13.39 12.62 -13.30
CA TRP A 106 -13.87 11.85 -14.46
C TRP A 106 -12.96 10.69 -14.83
N ASP A 107 -11.67 10.77 -14.52
CA ASP A 107 -10.70 9.76 -14.91
C ASP A 107 -10.66 8.61 -13.91
N THR A 108 -10.56 7.39 -14.39
CA THR A 108 -10.38 6.22 -13.53
C THR A 108 -8.98 6.20 -12.96
N ARG A 109 -8.87 6.00 -11.64
CA ARG A 109 -7.60 5.74 -10.96
C ARG A 109 -7.31 4.24 -10.99
N TYR A 110 -6.08 3.89 -11.35
CA TYR A 110 -5.58 2.52 -11.26
C TYR A 110 -4.42 2.44 -10.30
N ILE A 111 -4.43 1.42 -9.46
CA ILE A 111 -3.33 1.09 -8.55
C ILE A 111 -3.01 -0.39 -8.59
N LEU A 112 -1.75 -0.69 -8.33
CA LEU A 112 -1.27 -2.03 -8.09
C LEU A 112 -0.90 -2.14 -6.61
N GLN A 113 -1.53 -3.06 -5.90
CA GLN A 113 -1.33 -3.24 -4.46
C GLN A 113 -0.56 -4.52 -4.20
N TYR A 114 0.55 -4.40 -3.51
CA TYR A 114 1.37 -5.51 -3.03
C TYR A 114 1.20 -5.64 -1.53
N THR A 115 0.88 -6.83 -1.06
CA THR A 115 0.85 -7.16 0.37
C THR A 115 1.61 -8.45 0.55
N GLY A 116 2.65 -8.44 1.35
CA GLY A 116 3.50 -9.60 1.52
C GLY A 116 4.36 -9.54 2.76
N ARG A 117 5.11 -10.62 2.96
CA ARG A 117 6.06 -10.72 4.06
C ARG A 117 7.33 -9.95 3.74
N THR A 118 7.84 -9.25 4.73
CA THR A 118 9.01 -8.40 4.60
C THR A 118 10.31 -9.17 4.76
N THR A 119 11.36 -8.64 4.16
CA THR A 119 12.77 -9.01 4.36
C THR A 119 13.57 -7.78 4.78
N ASP A 120 14.85 -7.96 5.09
CA ASP A 120 15.75 -6.82 5.34
C ASP A 120 15.79 -5.86 4.15
N LYS A 121 15.71 -6.39 2.93
CA LYS A 121 15.64 -5.59 1.70
C LYS A 121 14.42 -4.67 1.66
N THR A 122 13.28 -5.13 2.17
CA THR A 122 12.07 -4.30 2.27
C THR A 122 12.32 -3.07 3.12
N TRP A 123 12.95 -3.25 4.26
CA TRP A 123 13.24 -2.17 5.19
C TRP A 123 14.36 -1.25 4.69
N ASP A 124 15.34 -1.79 4.00
CA ASP A 124 16.36 -0.99 3.31
C ASP A 124 15.72 -0.11 2.25
N PHE A 125 14.78 -0.65 1.45
CA PHE A 125 14.04 0.13 0.47
C PHE A 125 13.25 1.26 1.15
N ILE A 126 12.49 0.97 2.20
CA ILE A 126 11.71 1.96 2.94
C ILE A 126 12.64 3.05 3.50
N ASN A 127 13.70 2.67 4.19
CA ASN A 127 14.60 3.60 4.86
C ASN A 127 15.39 4.49 3.90
N ASN A 128 15.76 3.97 2.73
CA ASN A 128 16.60 4.69 1.76
C ASN A 128 15.80 5.53 0.76
N THR A 129 14.52 5.22 0.55
CA THR A 129 13.69 5.88 -0.45
C THR A 129 12.59 6.77 0.13
N THR A 130 12.29 6.60 1.42
CA THR A 130 11.25 7.38 2.09
C THR A 130 11.64 8.85 2.16
N LYS A 131 10.84 9.71 1.55
CA LYS A 131 10.84 11.13 1.88
C LYS A 131 9.97 11.31 3.09
N ASP A 132 10.54 11.88 4.16
CA ASP A 132 9.83 12.18 5.39
C ASP A 132 8.57 12.99 5.04
N SER A 133 7.43 12.33 5.10
CA SER A 133 6.16 13.00 4.99
C SER A 133 5.71 13.30 6.41
N LYS A 134 5.50 14.56 6.71
CA LYS A 134 4.93 15.04 7.98
C LYS A 134 3.59 14.34 8.35
N HIS A 135 3.10 13.48 7.49
CA HIS A 135 1.79 12.88 7.52
C HIS A 135 1.80 11.37 7.66
N LYS A 136 2.97 10.78 7.97
CA LYS A 136 3.10 9.32 8.22
C LYS A 136 2.68 8.43 7.04
N LEU A 137 2.59 9.02 5.87
CA LEU A 137 2.51 8.37 4.59
C LEU A 137 3.89 8.39 3.94
N ASN A 138 4.49 7.22 3.80
CA ASN A 138 5.77 7.10 3.14
C ASN A 138 5.55 7.17 1.62
N ILE A 139 6.14 8.17 0.98
CA ILE A 139 6.12 8.31 -0.47
C ILE A 139 7.52 7.94 -0.96
N HIS A 140 7.61 6.81 -1.64
CA HIS A 140 8.86 6.29 -2.17
C HIS A 140 9.00 6.80 -3.61
N LYS A 141 9.95 7.68 -3.81
CA LYS A 141 10.34 8.18 -5.14
C LYS A 141 11.76 7.73 -5.44
N GLU A 142 11.96 7.24 -6.64
CA GLU A 142 13.29 7.00 -7.17
C GLU A 142 14.08 8.31 -7.30
#